data_1e86524ca8118b8b0be059ccf31f0b40
#
_entry.id   1e86524ca8118b8b0be059ccf31f0b40
#
_cell.length_a   1.000
_cell.length_b   1.000
_cell.length_c   1.000
_cell.angle_alpha   90.00
_cell.angle_beta   90.00
_cell.angle_gamma   90.00
#
_symmetry.space_group_name_H-M   'P 1'
#
loop_
_entity.id
_entity.type
_entity.pdbx_description
1 polymer ?
#
loop_
_entity_poly.entity_id
_entity_poly.type
_entity_poly.pdbx_seq_one_letter_code
_entity_poly.pdbx_strand_id
1 'polypeptide(L)'
;KNKVMGYIFIDGKKYSTKDWRKWHPGGVMIEVPDDGMDCTALFNSYHPVGMMKTKETFYTDLKREIQDLFGKKSMRDSRMMHAKAAYILGMSVFSWVLCWMYNMLWWAPIMGFFKAMVGVNIQHDANHGAYCSNPRINEVMGYTLDIFGASSYIWKQTHVKGHHVHTNHKQDPD
;
A
#
# COMPACT_ATOMS: atom_id res chain seq x y z
N LYS A 1 -0.03 -30.38 8.03
CA LYS A 1 -1.29 -29.61 7.94
C LYS A 1 -1.54 -29.36 6.47
N ASN A 2 -2.52 -30.05 5.88
CA ASN A 2 -2.97 -29.84 4.51
C ASN A 2 -3.50 -28.40 4.39
N LYS A 3 -2.77 -27.55 3.72
CA LYS A 3 -3.22 -26.20 3.42
C LYS A 3 -4.35 -26.33 2.41
N VAL A 4 -5.58 -26.09 2.85
CA VAL A 4 -6.77 -26.06 2.01
C VAL A 4 -6.47 -25.16 0.82
N MET A 5 -6.83 -25.59 -0.38
CA MET A 5 -6.64 -24.79 -1.59
C MET A 5 -7.49 -23.54 -1.48
N GLY A 6 -6.84 -22.39 -1.28
CA GLY A 6 -7.49 -21.10 -1.22
C GLY A 6 -8.15 -20.72 -2.53
N TYR A 7 -9.28 -20.04 -2.47
CA TYR A 7 -9.94 -19.46 -3.63
C TYR A 7 -10.61 -18.14 -3.26
N ILE A 8 -10.74 -17.28 -4.24
CA ILE A 8 -11.44 -16.01 -4.15
C ILE A 8 -12.46 -15.89 -5.28
N PHE A 9 -13.35 -14.94 -5.15
CA PHE A 9 -14.24 -14.54 -6.24
C PHE A 9 -13.83 -13.18 -6.80
N ILE A 10 -13.87 -13.04 -8.12
CA ILE A 10 -13.75 -11.77 -8.83
C ILE A 10 -14.86 -11.75 -9.88
N ASP A 11 -15.75 -10.78 -9.79
CA ASP A 11 -16.91 -10.62 -10.66
C ASP A 11 -17.76 -11.91 -10.75
N GLY A 12 -17.98 -12.53 -9.57
CA GLY A 12 -18.73 -13.78 -9.43
C GLY A 12 -18.03 -15.04 -9.93
N LYS A 13 -16.80 -14.94 -10.46
CA LYS A 13 -16.00 -16.07 -10.93
C LYS A 13 -15.01 -16.51 -9.88
N LYS A 14 -14.86 -17.82 -9.72
CA LYS A 14 -13.95 -18.44 -8.75
C LYS A 14 -12.53 -18.55 -9.31
N TYR A 15 -11.54 -18.08 -8.55
CA TYR A 15 -10.12 -18.13 -8.87
C TYR A 15 -9.33 -18.81 -7.75
N SER A 16 -8.41 -19.73 -8.10
CA SER A 16 -7.52 -20.34 -7.13
C SER A 16 -6.43 -19.37 -6.70
N THR A 17 -6.18 -19.28 -5.38
CA THR A 17 -5.08 -18.49 -4.81
C THR A 17 -3.82 -19.33 -4.57
N LYS A 18 -3.82 -20.60 -5.03
CA LYS A 18 -2.69 -21.52 -4.89
C LYS A 18 -1.45 -20.95 -5.56
N ASP A 19 -0.37 -20.85 -4.80
CA ASP A 19 0.92 -20.33 -5.28
C ASP A 19 0.89 -18.89 -5.82
N TRP A 20 -0.16 -18.13 -5.53
CA TRP A 20 -0.38 -16.78 -6.09
C TRP A 20 0.82 -15.86 -5.90
N ARG A 21 1.45 -15.88 -4.73
CA ARG A 21 2.66 -15.08 -4.46
C ARG A 21 3.83 -15.37 -5.41
N LYS A 22 3.87 -16.57 -6.00
CA LYS A 22 4.92 -16.94 -6.96
C LYS A 22 4.66 -16.38 -8.36
N TRP A 23 3.40 -16.23 -8.70
CA TRP A 23 2.97 -15.92 -10.07
C TRP A 23 2.62 -14.45 -10.27
N HIS A 24 2.19 -13.80 -9.21
CA HIS A 24 1.64 -12.47 -9.32
C HIS A 24 2.76 -11.43 -9.40
N PRO A 25 2.71 -10.48 -10.37
CA PRO A 25 3.74 -9.45 -10.53
C PRO A 25 3.97 -8.59 -9.29
N GLY A 26 2.97 -8.42 -8.41
CA GLY A 26 3.11 -7.73 -7.13
C GLY A 26 3.92 -8.52 -6.07
N GLY A 27 4.24 -9.80 -6.33
CA GLY A 27 5.11 -10.61 -5.48
C GLY A 27 4.69 -10.65 -4.01
N VAL A 28 5.64 -10.38 -3.12
CA VAL A 28 5.42 -10.39 -1.66
C VAL A 28 4.49 -9.31 -1.13
N MET A 29 4.25 -8.26 -1.91
CA MET A 29 3.33 -7.17 -1.55
C MET A 29 1.87 -7.60 -1.57
N ILE A 30 1.58 -8.74 -2.21
CA ILE A 30 0.20 -9.24 -2.27
C ILE A 30 -0.06 -10.11 -1.07
N GLU A 31 -0.96 -9.67 -0.26
CA GLU A 31 -1.59 -10.53 0.72
C GLU A 31 -2.68 -11.36 0.07
N VAL A 32 -2.63 -12.67 0.30
CA VAL A 32 -3.67 -13.58 -0.19
C VAL A 32 -4.91 -13.32 0.65
N PRO A 33 -6.03 -12.88 0.04
CA PRO A 33 -7.28 -12.71 0.74
C PRO A 33 -7.79 -14.01 1.37
N ASP A 34 -8.71 -13.89 2.31
CA ASP A 34 -9.33 -15.04 2.94
C ASP A 34 -10.11 -15.89 1.93
N ASP A 35 -10.18 -17.19 2.22
CA ASP A 35 -10.86 -18.15 1.37
C ASP A 35 -12.34 -17.81 1.16
N GLY A 36 -12.78 -17.80 -0.10
CA GLY A 36 -14.15 -17.49 -0.46
C GLY A 36 -14.50 -16.00 -0.49
N MET A 37 -13.53 -15.10 -0.25
CA MET A 37 -13.76 -13.65 -0.28
C MET A 37 -14.08 -13.16 -1.70
N ASP A 38 -15.03 -12.24 -1.82
CA ASP A 38 -15.24 -11.47 -3.04
C ASP A 38 -14.21 -10.34 -3.11
N CYS A 39 -13.27 -10.48 -4.01
CA CYS A 39 -12.17 -9.53 -4.23
C CYS A 39 -12.39 -8.63 -5.43
N THR A 40 -13.60 -8.53 -5.96
CA THR A 40 -13.89 -7.72 -7.16
C THR A 40 -13.46 -6.27 -7.00
N ALA A 41 -13.85 -5.62 -5.90
CA ALA A 41 -13.48 -4.23 -5.63
C ALA A 41 -11.98 -4.08 -5.45
N LEU A 42 -11.36 -4.96 -4.66
CA LEU A 42 -9.92 -4.98 -4.40
C LEU A 42 -9.14 -5.20 -5.70
N PHE A 43 -9.55 -6.16 -6.52
CA PHE A 43 -8.94 -6.41 -7.82
C PHE A 43 -9.00 -5.18 -8.71
N ASN A 44 -10.17 -4.56 -8.85
CA ASN A 44 -10.35 -3.38 -9.69
C ASN A 44 -9.56 -2.15 -9.20
N SER A 45 -9.28 -2.05 -7.91
CA SER A 45 -8.48 -0.95 -7.35
C SER A 45 -7.00 -1.01 -7.76
N TYR A 46 -6.44 -2.22 -7.85
CA TYR A 46 -5.00 -2.41 -8.11
C TYR A 46 -4.65 -2.70 -9.57
N HIS A 47 -5.61 -3.15 -10.38
CA HIS A 47 -5.32 -3.58 -11.74
C HIS A 47 -5.86 -2.60 -12.79
N PRO A 48 -5.18 -2.47 -13.95
CA PRO A 48 -5.68 -1.64 -15.04
C PRO A 48 -7.01 -2.16 -15.60
N VAL A 49 -7.81 -1.26 -16.14
CA VAL A 49 -9.06 -1.61 -16.84
C VAL A 49 -8.76 -2.54 -18.00
N GLY A 50 -9.57 -3.58 -18.15
CA GLY A 50 -9.46 -4.54 -19.25
C GLY A 50 -8.51 -5.72 -18.99
N MET A 51 -7.87 -5.81 -17.80
CA MET A 51 -7.06 -6.99 -17.43
C MET A 51 -7.92 -8.25 -17.28
N MET A 52 -9.16 -8.08 -16.82
CA MET A 52 -10.21 -9.10 -16.91
C MET A 52 -11.47 -8.46 -17.50
N LYS A 53 -12.35 -9.25 -18.10
CA LYS A 53 -13.69 -8.80 -18.50
C LYS A 53 -14.55 -8.66 -17.24
N THR A 54 -14.34 -7.57 -16.50
CA THR A 54 -15.19 -7.17 -15.39
C THR A 54 -16.39 -6.39 -15.90
N LYS A 55 -17.48 -6.40 -15.14
CA LYS A 55 -18.67 -5.62 -15.45
C LYS A 55 -18.30 -4.14 -15.53
N GLU A 56 -18.71 -3.46 -16.60
CA GLU A 56 -18.51 -2.01 -16.71
C GLU A 56 -19.31 -1.30 -15.61
N THR A 57 -18.60 -0.43 -14.89
CA THR A 57 -19.13 0.37 -13.79
C THR A 57 -18.62 1.80 -13.92
N PHE A 58 -19.25 2.75 -13.23
CA PHE A 58 -18.76 4.12 -13.14
C PHE A 58 -17.26 4.17 -12.78
N TYR A 59 -16.80 3.28 -11.87
CA TYR A 59 -15.39 3.23 -11.47
C TYR A 59 -14.46 2.79 -12.62
N THR A 60 -14.88 1.81 -13.44
CA THR A 60 -14.08 1.37 -14.60
C THR A 60 -14.00 2.44 -15.68
N ASP A 61 -15.07 3.19 -15.88
CA ASP A 61 -15.12 4.30 -16.83
C ASP A 61 -14.23 5.45 -16.38
N LEU A 62 -14.35 5.88 -15.12
CA LEU A 62 -13.50 6.90 -14.52
C LEU A 62 -12.01 6.52 -14.60
N LYS A 63 -11.69 5.26 -14.32
CA LYS A 63 -10.32 4.77 -14.40
C LYS A 63 -9.79 4.78 -15.82
N ARG A 64 -10.62 4.51 -16.81
CA ARG A 64 -10.29 4.58 -18.25
C ARG A 64 -9.97 6.04 -18.63
N GLU A 65 -10.84 6.98 -18.26
CA GLU A 65 -10.63 8.41 -18.52
C GLU A 65 -9.32 8.91 -17.90
N ILE A 66 -9.02 8.52 -16.66
CA ILE A 66 -7.75 8.86 -15.98
C ILE A 66 -6.56 8.27 -16.75
N GLN A 67 -6.65 7.02 -17.21
CA GLN A 67 -5.59 6.40 -18.00
C GLN A 67 -5.39 7.09 -19.36
N ASP A 68 -6.46 7.55 -20.01
CA ASP A 68 -6.39 8.28 -21.26
C ASP A 68 -5.78 9.68 -21.07
N LEU A 69 -6.12 10.39 -19.96
CA LEU A 69 -5.57 11.70 -19.63
C LEU A 69 -4.07 11.66 -19.32
N PHE A 70 -3.64 10.70 -18.52
CA PHE A 70 -2.25 10.59 -18.06
C PHE A 70 -1.40 9.68 -18.96
N GLY A 71 -2.02 8.94 -19.85
CA GLY A 71 -1.36 8.00 -20.75
C GLY A 71 -0.69 6.85 -19.97
N LYS A 72 0.31 6.26 -20.60
CA LYS A 72 1.12 5.18 -19.98
C LYS A 72 2.16 5.69 -18.98
N LYS A 73 2.19 6.99 -18.70
CA LYS A 73 3.17 7.58 -17.80
C LYS A 73 2.89 7.10 -16.37
N SER A 74 3.80 6.33 -15.82
CA SER A 74 3.70 5.91 -14.42
C SER A 74 3.76 7.13 -13.51
N MET A 75 2.80 7.27 -12.61
CA MET A 75 2.87 8.27 -11.53
C MET A 75 3.84 7.84 -10.42
N ARG A 76 4.34 6.62 -10.48
CA ARG A 76 5.31 6.04 -9.56
C ARG A 76 6.72 6.42 -9.99
N ASP A 77 7.71 6.29 -9.12
CA ASP A 77 9.12 6.52 -9.40
C ASP A 77 9.48 7.94 -9.83
N SER A 78 8.73 8.94 -9.43
CA SER A 78 9.13 10.30 -9.75
C SER A 78 10.37 10.70 -8.94
N ARG A 79 11.34 11.38 -9.58
CA ARG A 79 12.53 11.90 -8.88
C ARG A 79 12.16 12.79 -7.70
N MET A 80 11.06 13.54 -7.83
CA MET A 80 10.51 14.38 -6.77
C MET A 80 10.02 13.55 -5.58
N MET A 81 9.43 12.37 -5.84
CA MET A 81 9.00 11.45 -4.78
C MET A 81 10.18 10.94 -3.96
N HIS A 82 11.24 10.51 -4.64
CA HIS A 82 12.46 10.05 -3.96
C HIS A 82 13.16 11.18 -3.19
N ALA A 83 13.24 12.39 -3.76
CA ALA A 83 13.81 13.55 -3.09
C ALA A 83 12.99 13.94 -1.85
N LYS A 84 11.64 13.94 -1.96
CA LYS A 84 10.73 14.16 -0.84
C LYS A 84 10.95 13.12 0.26
N ALA A 85 11.01 11.85 -0.11
CA ALA A 85 11.23 10.76 0.87
C ALA A 85 12.60 10.90 1.56
N ALA A 86 13.66 11.17 0.83
CA ALA A 86 15.00 11.39 1.39
C ALA A 86 15.00 12.57 2.37
N TYR A 87 14.33 13.67 2.04
CA TYR A 87 14.18 14.83 2.94
C TYR A 87 13.42 14.46 4.22
N ILE A 88 12.26 13.80 4.10
CA ILE A 88 11.43 13.40 5.26
C ILE A 88 12.20 12.45 6.18
N LEU A 89 12.86 11.42 5.62
CA LEU A 89 13.65 10.46 6.39
C LEU A 89 14.86 11.14 7.04
N GLY A 90 15.56 11.98 6.30
CA GLY A 90 16.69 12.74 6.80
C GLY A 90 16.31 13.64 7.98
N MET A 91 15.19 14.38 7.86
CA MET A 91 14.69 15.23 8.94
C MET A 91 14.18 14.43 10.15
N SER A 92 13.58 13.24 9.91
CA SER A 92 13.21 12.32 11.00
C SER A 92 14.42 11.88 11.81
N VAL A 93 15.48 11.44 11.15
CA VAL A 93 16.72 11.00 11.78
C VAL A 93 17.43 12.19 12.46
N PHE A 94 17.54 13.32 11.78
CA PHE A 94 18.19 14.53 12.30
C PHE A 94 17.51 15.02 13.58
N SER A 95 16.20 15.17 13.59
CA SER A 95 15.46 15.60 14.78
C SER A 95 15.53 14.56 15.90
N TRP A 96 15.56 13.26 15.58
CA TRP A 96 15.78 12.20 16.56
C TRP A 96 17.15 12.31 17.22
N VAL A 97 18.21 12.51 16.43
CA VAL A 97 19.59 12.71 16.96
C VAL A 97 19.66 13.92 17.88
N LEU A 98 19.08 15.06 17.49
CA LEU A 98 19.07 16.26 18.33
C LEU A 98 18.36 16.04 19.67
N CYS A 99 17.20 15.35 19.66
CA CYS A 99 16.47 15.05 20.89
C CYS A 99 17.25 14.11 21.81
N TRP A 100 17.80 13.01 21.28
CA TRP A 100 18.34 11.93 22.10
C TRP A 100 19.83 12.08 22.42
N MET A 101 20.65 12.53 21.46
CA MET A 101 22.09 12.64 21.67
C MET A 101 22.50 14.00 22.25
N TYR A 102 21.79 15.06 21.89
CA TYR A 102 22.09 16.43 22.33
C TYR A 102 21.13 16.97 23.39
N ASN A 103 20.15 16.14 23.82
CA ASN A 103 19.10 16.49 24.80
C ASN A 103 18.33 17.77 24.46
N MET A 104 18.17 18.05 23.17
CA MET A 104 17.43 19.23 22.67
C MET A 104 15.93 18.93 22.57
N LEU A 105 15.26 18.77 23.73
CA LEU A 105 13.86 18.28 23.79
C LEU A 105 12.84 19.16 23.08
N TRP A 106 13.15 20.44 22.86
CA TRP A 106 12.28 21.35 22.07
C TRP A 106 12.18 20.95 20.60
N TRP A 107 13.04 20.04 20.10
CA TRP A 107 12.91 19.39 18.78
C TRP A 107 11.88 18.24 18.74
N ALA A 108 11.34 17.82 19.87
CA ALA A 108 10.40 16.70 19.93
C ALA A 108 9.13 16.88 19.07
N PRO A 109 8.49 18.07 19.02
CA PRO A 109 7.36 18.29 18.11
C PRO A 109 7.75 18.15 16.63
N ILE A 110 8.93 18.63 16.25
CA ILE A 110 9.45 18.51 14.88
C ILE A 110 9.73 17.04 14.55
N MET A 111 10.31 16.30 15.47
CA MET A 111 10.53 14.86 15.34
C MET A 111 9.20 14.12 15.15
N GLY A 112 8.18 14.42 15.95
CA GLY A 112 6.83 13.84 15.83
C GLY A 112 6.20 14.13 14.48
N PHE A 113 6.31 15.38 14.01
CA PHE A 113 5.82 15.77 12.69
C PHE A 113 6.48 14.95 11.56
N PHE A 114 7.79 14.86 11.53
CA PHE A 114 8.47 14.09 10.47
C PHE A 114 8.23 12.59 10.56
N LYS A 115 8.07 12.02 11.76
CA LYS A 115 7.62 10.62 11.92
C LYS A 115 6.23 10.40 11.33
N ALA A 116 5.28 11.30 11.58
CA ALA A 116 3.96 11.23 10.95
C ALA A 116 4.06 11.33 9.43
N MET A 117 4.92 12.23 8.91
CA MET A 117 5.17 12.35 7.47
C MET A 117 5.79 11.08 6.86
N VAL A 118 6.62 10.32 7.60
CA VAL A 118 7.09 9.00 7.15
C VAL A 118 5.89 8.06 6.97
N GLY A 119 4.97 8.03 7.93
CA GLY A 119 3.77 7.19 7.85
C GLY A 119 2.91 7.50 6.63
N VAL A 120 2.48 8.76 6.49
CA VAL A 120 1.48 9.14 5.48
C VAL A 120 2.04 9.34 4.07
N ASN A 121 3.35 9.56 3.89
CA ASN A 121 3.93 9.82 2.56
C ASN A 121 4.83 8.69 2.04
N ILE A 122 5.40 7.88 2.92
CA ILE A 122 6.38 6.88 2.51
C ILE A 122 5.83 5.48 2.76
N GLN A 123 5.58 5.15 4.02
CA GLN A 123 5.11 3.83 4.42
C GLN A 123 3.73 3.51 3.81
N HIS A 124 2.80 4.47 3.84
CA HIS A 124 1.47 4.34 3.25
C HIS A 124 1.56 4.00 1.75
N ASP A 125 2.21 4.86 0.97
CA ASP A 125 2.32 4.67 -0.48
C ASP A 125 3.08 3.40 -0.83
N ALA A 126 4.12 3.07 -0.07
CA ALA A 126 4.91 1.87 -0.27
C ALA A 126 4.11 0.59 0.02
N ASN A 127 3.34 0.57 1.11
CA ASN A 127 2.48 -0.57 1.45
C ASN A 127 1.31 -0.76 0.48
N HIS A 128 0.89 0.29 -0.22
CA HIS A 128 -0.02 0.21 -1.37
C HIS A 128 0.67 -0.18 -2.68
N GLY A 129 2.00 -0.35 -2.69
CA GLY A 129 2.77 -0.59 -3.92
C GLY A 129 2.80 0.60 -4.88
N ALA A 130 2.49 1.81 -4.38
CA ALA A 130 2.37 3.03 -5.16
C ALA A 130 3.63 3.91 -5.14
N TYR A 131 4.57 3.66 -4.23
CA TYR A 131 5.80 4.45 -4.10
C TYR A 131 6.76 4.23 -5.29
N CYS A 132 6.97 2.98 -5.67
CA CYS A 132 7.92 2.59 -6.72
C CYS A 132 7.34 1.49 -7.61
N SER A 133 7.77 1.42 -8.87
CA SER A 133 7.44 0.30 -9.77
C SER A 133 8.14 -1.00 -9.38
N ASN A 134 9.23 -0.93 -8.62
CA ASN A 134 9.93 -2.10 -8.10
C ASN A 134 9.30 -2.57 -6.77
N PRO A 135 8.68 -3.77 -6.71
CA PRO A 135 8.04 -4.28 -5.50
C PRO A 135 8.97 -4.41 -4.29
N ARG A 136 10.26 -4.70 -4.51
CA ARG A 136 11.25 -4.82 -3.42
C ARG A 136 11.53 -3.47 -2.76
N ILE A 137 11.54 -2.39 -3.55
CA ILE A 137 11.70 -1.05 -3.01
C ILE A 137 10.47 -0.67 -2.19
N ASN A 138 9.25 -0.99 -2.66
CA ASN A 138 8.03 -0.79 -1.91
C ASN A 138 8.06 -1.57 -0.58
N GLU A 139 8.53 -2.80 -0.60
CA GLU A 139 8.66 -3.60 0.63
C GLU A 139 9.59 -2.92 1.66
N VAL A 140 10.80 -2.53 1.23
CA VAL A 140 11.77 -1.84 2.11
C VAL A 140 11.22 -0.51 2.63
N MET A 141 10.64 0.31 1.75
CA MET A 141 10.07 1.60 2.14
C MET A 141 8.82 1.44 3.03
N GLY A 142 8.09 0.33 2.88
CA GLY A 142 6.96 -0.03 3.73
C GLY A 142 7.36 -0.27 5.20
N TYR A 143 8.60 -0.68 5.48
CA TYR A 143 9.11 -0.88 6.83
C TYR A 143 9.69 0.39 7.48
N THR A 144 9.73 1.51 6.80
CA THR A 144 10.39 2.72 7.32
C THR A 144 9.79 3.24 8.63
N LEU A 145 8.50 3.09 8.85
CA LEU A 145 7.84 3.49 10.09
C LEU A 145 7.97 2.43 11.20
N ASP A 146 8.25 1.17 10.86
CA ASP A 146 8.42 0.09 11.84
C ASP A 146 9.62 0.37 12.76
N ILE A 147 10.65 1.05 12.24
CA ILE A 147 11.82 1.53 13.00
C ILE A 147 11.40 2.43 14.18
N PHE A 148 10.29 3.13 14.05
CA PHE A 148 9.74 4.06 15.04
C PHE A 148 8.61 3.47 15.89
N GLY A 149 8.39 2.14 15.82
CA GLY A 149 7.43 1.43 16.66
C GLY A 149 6.07 1.18 16.04
N ALA A 150 5.88 1.47 14.74
CA ALA A 150 4.69 1.01 14.02
C ALA A 150 4.85 -0.44 13.54
N SER A 151 3.84 -0.96 12.84
CA SER A 151 3.90 -2.28 12.21
C SER A 151 3.26 -2.24 10.84
N SER A 152 4.07 -2.34 9.80
CA SER A 152 3.62 -2.46 8.41
C SER A 152 2.73 -3.70 8.22
N TYR A 153 2.99 -4.78 8.96
CA TYR A 153 2.14 -5.97 8.93
C TYR A 153 0.74 -5.69 9.46
N ILE A 154 0.62 -5.12 10.66
CA ILE A 154 -0.68 -4.80 11.26
C ILE A 154 -1.42 -3.79 10.38
N TRP A 155 -0.72 -2.75 9.91
CA TRP A 155 -1.29 -1.74 9.03
C TRP A 155 -1.89 -2.34 7.75
N LYS A 156 -1.22 -3.31 7.12
CA LYS A 156 -1.78 -4.03 5.96
C LYS A 156 -3.04 -4.81 6.30
N GLN A 157 -3.11 -5.42 7.50
CA GLN A 157 -4.31 -6.15 7.91
C GLN A 157 -5.49 -5.20 8.14
N THR A 158 -5.27 -4.10 8.87
CA THR A 158 -6.35 -3.16 9.21
C THR A 158 -6.70 -2.29 8.00
N HIS A 159 -5.72 -1.62 7.40
CA HIS A 159 -5.97 -0.64 6.35
C HIS A 159 -6.24 -1.28 4.97
N VAL A 160 -5.36 -2.14 4.48
CA VAL A 160 -5.50 -2.68 3.12
C VAL A 160 -6.61 -3.73 3.03
N LYS A 161 -6.69 -4.64 3.99
CA LYS A 161 -7.71 -5.69 3.99
C LYS A 161 -9.02 -5.28 4.65
N GLY A 162 -8.94 -4.50 5.72
CA GLY A 162 -10.11 -4.07 6.47
C GLY A 162 -10.75 -2.83 5.87
N HIS A 163 -10.09 -1.67 6.00
CA HIS A 163 -10.63 -0.38 5.59
C HIS A 163 -11.01 -0.33 4.10
N HIS A 164 -10.12 -0.71 3.18
CA HIS A 164 -10.43 -0.65 1.74
C HIS A 164 -11.59 -1.56 1.29
N VAL A 165 -11.87 -2.60 2.05
CA VAL A 165 -13.00 -3.51 1.76
C VAL A 165 -14.29 -3.03 2.42
N HIS A 166 -14.19 -2.44 3.60
CA HIS A 166 -15.33 -2.07 4.44
C HIS A 166 -15.50 -0.56 4.62
N THR A 167 -14.83 0.27 3.79
CA THR A 167 -14.87 1.74 3.88
C THR A 167 -16.28 2.26 4.10
N ASN A 168 -16.46 3.09 5.13
CA ASN A 168 -17.75 3.63 5.59
C ASN A 168 -18.77 2.57 6.05
N HIS A 169 -18.35 1.36 6.37
CA HIS A 169 -19.18 0.32 6.92
C HIS A 169 -18.88 0.10 8.40
N LYS A 170 -19.83 -0.46 9.19
CA LYS A 170 -19.64 -0.73 10.64
C LYS A 170 -18.50 -1.71 10.94
N GLN A 171 -18.02 -2.44 9.95
CA GLN A 171 -16.90 -3.39 10.02
C GLN A 171 -15.56 -2.77 9.63
N ASP A 172 -15.55 -1.49 9.26
CA ASP A 172 -14.33 -0.75 8.97
C ASP A 172 -13.48 -0.65 10.25
N PRO A 173 -12.24 -1.15 10.24
CA PRO A 173 -11.38 -1.12 11.42
C PRO A 173 -10.60 0.19 11.61
N ASP A 174 -10.64 1.12 10.64
CA ASP A 174 -9.98 2.44 10.68
C ASP A 174 -10.91 3.54 11.17
#